data_59aeffd0f932adda794c0c606d40dde1
#
_entry.id   59aeffd0f932adda794c0c606d40dde1
#
_cell.length_a   1.000
_cell.length_b   1.000
_cell.length_c   1.000
_cell.angle_alpha   90.00
_cell.angle_beta   90.00
_cell.angle_gamma   90.00
#
_symmetry.space_group_name_H-M   'P 1'
#
loop_
_entity.id
_entity.type
_entity.pdbx_description
1 polymer ?
#
loop_
_entity_poly.entity_id
_entity_poly.type
_entity_poly.pdbx_seq_one_letter_code
_entity_poly.pdbx_strand_id
1 'polypeptide(L)'
;MEKRCRAWQCILKLMKRYLPFIIILVVLAGAVGITVALWRRGGNSNTSNTPYAGTNPPAQPGNSATPGQTSPNAPGMTRPNVKVSSPVVLEEYGDYQCPPCGVLYPELKKIESEYGDQVRIVFHHFPLPKLHKNAMAAARAAEAARNQNKFWEMHDRLYLNQKAWAEVDDPLPIFISYARELKMNVEQFTRDMDSSEVEQRIIADMQRGSAAGVTGTPTVFIDTNMLRYEATTPEGLRRGINIMLQRKATP
;
A
#
# COMPACT_ATOMS: atom_id res chain seq x y z
N MET A 1 -2.45 -72.56 22.82
CA MET A 1 -2.36 -71.16 23.32
C MET A 1 -1.55 -70.25 22.38
N GLU A 2 -0.58 -70.71 21.63
CA GLU A 2 0.31 -69.89 20.74
C GLU A 2 -0.38 -69.18 19.55
N LYS A 3 -1.40 -69.79 18.95
CA LYS A 3 -2.06 -69.17 17.78
C LYS A 3 -2.87 -67.92 18.14
N ARG A 4 -3.37 -67.78 19.35
CA ARG A 4 -4.11 -66.58 19.81
C ARG A 4 -3.17 -65.42 20.10
N CYS A 5 -1.96 -65.66 20.56
CA CYS A 5 -0.97 -64.63 20.87
C CYS A 5 -0.47 -63.95 19.61
N ARG A 6 -0.30 -64.63 18.49
CA ARG A 6 0.13 -64.05 17.19
C ARG A 6 -0.95 -63.16 16.55
N ALA A 7 -2.20 -63.49 16.71
CA ALA A 7 -3.31 -62.70 16.18
C ALA A 7 -3.40 -61.34 16.91
N TRP A 8 -3.21 -61.31 18.23
CA TRP A 8 -3.22 -60.08 19.03
C TRP A 8 -2.02 -59.15 18.68
N GLN A 9 -0.85 -59.70 18.44
CA GLN A 9 0.31 -58.90 18.02
C GLN A 9 0.15 -58.31 16.61
N CYS A 10 -0.52 -59.00 15.68
CA CYS A 10 -0.87 -58.45 14.38
C CYS A 10 -1.86 -57.29 14.48
N ILE A 11 -2.89 -57.44 15.32
CA ILE A 11 -3.90 -56.35 15.53
C ILE A 11 -3.25 -55.12 16.17
N LEU A 12 -2.36 -55.31 17.16
CA LEU A 12 -1.64 -54.18 17.77
C LEU A 12 -0.70 -53.44 16.80
N LYS A 13 -0.03 -54.16 15.87
CA LYS A 13 0.79 -53.55 14.84
C LYS A 13 -0.05 -52.79 13.83
N LEU A 14 -1.21 -53.30 13.42
CA LEU A 14 -2.14 -52.58 12.54
C LEU A 14 -2.70 -51.31 13.23
N MET A 15 -3.12 -51.42 14.47
CA MET A 15 -3.61 -50.27 15.23
C MET A 15 -2.57 -49.15 15.34
N LYS A 16 -1.31 -49.47 15.66
CA LYS A 16 -0.24 -48.47 15.73
C LYS A 16 0.03 -47.81 14.36
N ARG A 17 -0.18 -48.53 13.26
CA ARG A 17 0.04 -47.98 11.91
C ARG A 17 -1.08 -47.03 11.45
N TYR A 18 -2.34 -47.29 11.86
CA TYR A 18 -3.49 -46.52 11.40
C TYR A 18 -3.99 -45.49 12.43
N LEU A 19 -3.54 -45.57 13.69
CA LEU A 19 -3.92 -44.65 14.76
C LEU A 19 -3.72 -43.18 14.36
N PRO A 20 -2.58 -42.73 13.75
CA PRO A 20 -2.42 -41.33 13.36
C PRO A 20 -3.41 -40.91 12.28
N PHE A 21 -3.78 -41.79 11.35
CA PHE A 21 -4.77 -41.48 10.31
C PHE A 21 -6.19 -41.34 10.87
N ILE A 22 -6.54 -42.17 11.86
CA ILE A 22 -7.83 -42.11 12.53
C ILE A 22 -7.96 -40.82 13.34
N ILE A 23 -6.89 -40.38 14.02
CA ILE A 23 -6.87 -39.11 14.77
C ILE A 23 -7.05 -37.93 13.80
N ILE A 24 -6.35 -37.93 12.66
CA ILE A 24 -6.49 -36.89 11.65
C ILE A 24 -7.94 -36.81 11.10
N LEU A 25 -8.57 -37.94 10.82
CA LEU A 25 -9.94 -38.00 10.34
C LEU A 25 -10.95 -37.49 11.37
N VAL A 26 -10.77 -37.82 12.63
CA VAL A 26 -11.64 -37.34 13.72
C VAL A 26 -11.49 -35.80 13.91
N VAL A 27 -10.26 -35.28 13.84
CA VAL A 27 -10.01 -33.82 13.93
C VAL A 27 -10.63 -33.08 12.75
N LEU A 28 -10.49 -33.61 11.52
CA LEU A 28 -11.10 -32.99 10.35
C LEU A 28 -12.63 -33.04 10.38
N ALA A 29 -13.23 -34.13 10.82
CA ALA A 29 -14.68 -34.22 11.00
C ALA A 29 -15.21 -33.27 12.07
N GLY A 30 -14.46 -33.09 13.17
CA GLY A 30 -14.78 -32.12 14.22
C GLY A 30 -14.73 -30.66 13.71
N ALA A 31 -13.73 -30.32 12.92
CA ALA A 31 -13.60 -28.98 12.35
C ALA A 31 -14.77 -28.63 11.39
N VAL A 32 -15.21 -29.57 10.55
CA VAL A 32 -16.36 -29.39 9.67
C VAL A 32 -17.68 -29.25 10.47
N GLY A 33 -17.83 -30.02 11.54
CA GLY A 33 -19.02 -29.91 12.41
C GLY A 33 -19.15 -28.56 13.09
N ILE A 34 -18.04 -27.96 13.54
CA ILE A 34 -18.02 -26.65 14.21
C ILE A 34 -18.37 -25.53 13.21
N THR A 35 -17.85 -25.60 11.98
CA THR A 35 -18.15 -24.59 10.96
C THR A 35 -19.62 -24.57 10.52
N VAL A 36 -20.26 -25.76 10.40
CA VAL A 36 -21.70 -25.86 10.08
C VAL A 36 -22.57 -25.38 11.25
N ALA A 37 -22.17 -25.63 12.50
CA ALA A 37 -22.91 -25.18 13.67
C ALA A 37 -22.86 -23.64 13.85
N LEU A 38 -21.73 -23.01 13.53
CA LEU A 38 -21.58 -21.55 13.56
C LEU A 38 -22.36 -20.88 12.42
N TRP A 39 -22.46 -21.50 11.26
CA TRP A 39 -23.25 -20.96 10.12
C TRP A 39 -24.76 -21.02 10.37
N ARG A 40 -25.25 -22.02 11.08
CA ARG A 40 -26.67 -22.11 11.48
C ARG A 40 -27.08 -21.15 12.60
N ARG A 41 -26.14 -20.59 13.37
CA ARG A 41 -26.42 -19.67 14.47
C ARG A 41 -26.44 -18.19 14.05
N GLY A 42 -26.04 -17.87 12.81
CA GLY A 42 -25.95 -16.51 12.26
C GLY A 42 -27.23 -16.00 11.57
N GLY A 43 -28.34 -16.67 11.66
CA GLY A 43 -29.57 -16.29 10.99
C GLY A 43 -30.72 -16.03 11.96
N ASN A 44 -30.75 -14.91 12.64
CA ASN A 44 -31.95 -14.13 12.95
C ASN A 44 -31.64 -12.96 13.91
N SER A 45 -31.67 -11.74 13.41
CA SER A 45 -32.07 -10.58 14.21
C SER A 45 -32.68 -9.54 13.32
N ASN A 46 -34.00 -9.66 13.21
CA ASN A 46 -34.88 -8.52 12.97
C ASN A 46 -34.62 -7.48 14.04
N THR A 47 -34.43 -6.21 13.67
CA THR A 47 -35.27 -5.21 14.20
C THR A 47 -35.08 -3.80 14.08
N SER A 48 -36.13 -3.25 13.95
CA SER A 48 -36.64 -1.95 14.45
C SER A 48 -35.98 -0.69 13.92
N ASN A 49 -36.69 -0.15 12.93
CA ASN A 49 -36.75 1.26 12.55
C ASN A 49 -36.98 2.16 13.76
N THR A 50 -36.05 3.10 13.98
CA THR A 50 -36.39 4.40 14.55
C THR A 50 -35.90 5.47 13.62
N PRO A 51 -36.74 6.47 13.24
CA PRO A 51 -36.34 7.51 12.32
C PRO A 51 -35.50 8.55 13.04
N TYR A 52 -34.20 8.64 12.71
CA TYR A 52 -33.38 9.76 13.08
C TYR A 52 -33.51 10.82 11.99
N ALA A 53 -34.27 11.84 12.26
CA ALA A 53 -34.34 13.06 11.46
C ALA A 53 -33.07 13.86 11.77
N GLY A 54 -32.09 13.81 10.90
CA GLY A 54 -30.87 14.63 10.91
C GLY A 54 -30.65 15.17 9.52
N THR A 55 -30.79 16.47 9.39
CA THR A 55 -30.63 17.28 8.18
C THR A 55 -29.24 17.05 7.56
N ASN A 56 -29.22 16.45 6.37
CA ASN A 56 -28.03 16.41 5.52
C ASN A 56 -27.74 17.83 4.98
N PRO A 57 -26.49 18.32 5.05
CA PRO A 57 -26.07 19.45 4.24
C PRO A 57 -26.14 19.05 2.75
N PRO A 58 -26.41 20.00 1.83
CA PRO A 58 -26.59 19.68 0.42
C PRO A 58 -25.32 19.07 -0.17
N ALA A 59 -25.50 17.92 -0.81
CA ALA A 59 -24.45 17.25 -1.58
C ALA A 59 -23.94 18.20 -2.67
N GLN A 60 -22.66 18.53 -2.62
CA GLN A 60 -22.00 19.14 -3.77
C GLN A 60 -22.01 18.15 -4.94
N PRO A 61 -22.23 18.59 -6.19
CA PRO A 61 -22.26 17.73 -7.33
C PRO A 61 -20.89 17.04 -7.47
N GLY A 62 -20.93 15.70 -7.34
CA GLY A 62 -19.74 14.88 -7.48
C GLY A 62 -19.17 15.03 -8.89
N ASN A 63 -17.94 15.43 -8.99
CA ASN A 63 -17.14 15.20 -10.18
C ASN A 63 -17.01 13.70 -10.38
N SER A 64 -17.77 13.16 -11.31
CA SER A 64 -17.59 11.81 -11.84
C SER A 64 -16.24 11.80 -12.57
N ALA A 65 -15.18 11.40 -11.86
CA ALA A 65 -13.88 11.18 -12.47
C ALA A 65 -14.00 9.96 -13.39
N THR A 66 -13.90 10.18 -14.67
CA THR A 66 -13.74 9.11 -15.68
C THR A 66 -12.48 8.31 -15.32
N PRO A 67 -12.50 6.95 -15.30
CA PRO A 67 -11.32 6.15 -15.09
C PRO A 67 -10.22 6.56 -16.08
N GLY A 68 -9.07 7.00 -15.59
CA GLY A 68 -7.92 7.40 -16.39
C GLY A 68 -7.66 8.91 -16.49
N GLN A 69 -8.48 9.79 -15.90
CA GLN A 69 -8.17 11.23 -15.81
C GLN A 69 -7.58 11.54 -14.44
N THR A 70 -6.25 11.64 -14.36
CA THR A 70 -5.58 12.22 -13.20
C THR A 70 -5.77 13.74 -13.26
N SER A 71 -6.48 14.27 -12.28
CA SER A 71 -6.66 15.73 -12.15
C SER A 71 -5.33 16.37 -11.72
N PRO A 72 -4.96 17.54 -12.26
CA PRO A 72 -3.79 18.31 -11.77
C PRO A 72 -3.90 18.70 -10.28
N ASN A 73 -5.07 18.52 -9.66
CA ASN A 73 -5.33 18.71 -8.23
C ASN A 73 -5.41 17.39 -7.46
N ALA A 74 -4.80 16.30 -7.98
CA ALA A 74 -4.74 15.03 -7.28
C ALA A 74 -4.08 15.17 -5.90
N PRO A 75 -4.58 14.50 -4.81
CA PRO A 75 -4.03 14.64 -3.46
C PRO A 75 -2.62 14.06 -3.26
N GLY A 76 -1.98 13.50 -4.27
CA GLY A 76 -0.58 13.10 -4.21
C GLY A 76 0.39 14.26 -3.99
N MET A 77 1.60 13.94 -3.56
CA MET A 77 2.65 14.94 -3.37
C MET A 77 3.41 15.21 -4.66
N THR A 78 3.35 16.46 -5.13
CA THR A 78 4.08 16.95 -6.31
C THR A 78 5.42 17.55 -5.90
N ARG A 79 6.49 17.21 -6.62
CA ARG A 79 7.79 17.90 -6.44
C ARG A 79 7.72 19.35 -6.92
N PRO A 80 8.31 20.32 -6.19
CA PRO A 80 8.02 21.75 -6.37
C PRO A 80 8.67 22.45 -7.58
N ASN A 81 9.37 21.75 -8.47
CA ASN A 81 10.27 22.38 -9.45
C ASN A 81 9.66 22.66 -10.82
N VAL A 82 8.36 22.45 -11.04
CA VAL A 82 7.81 22.44 -12.39
C VAL A 82 7.23 23.81 -12.74
N LYS A 83 7.85 24.48 -13.73
CA LYS A 83 7.45 25.78 -14.26
C LYS A 83 6.67 25.73 -15.58
N VAL A 84 6.67 24.58 -16.26
CA VAL A 84 6.02 24.41 -17.57
C VAL A 84 4.52 24.30 -17.41
N SER A 85 3.76 24.94 -18.29
CA SER A 85 2.30 24.97 -18.26
C SER A 85 1.65 23.60 -18.51
N SER A 86 2.36 22.67 -19.19
CA SER A 86 1.89 21.33 -19.50
C SER A 86 3.01 20.28 -19.47
N PRO A 87 3.63 20.02 -18.31
CA PRO A 87 4.65 18.98 -18.21
C PRO A 87 4.05 17.61 -18.42
N VAL A 88 4.92 16.64 -18.75
CA VAL A 88 4.55 15.22 -18.62
C VAL A 88 4.46 14.88 -17.13
N VAL A 89 3.37 14.26 -16.70
CA VAL A 89 3.18 13.87 -15.31
C VAL A 89 3.58 12.41 -15.15
N LEU A 90 4.53 12.13 -14.27
CA LEU A 90 4.90 10.80 -13.85
C LEU A 90 4.38 10.60 -12.45
N GLU A 91 3.37 9.71 -12.29
CA GLU A 91 2.78 9.39 -10.99
C GLU A 91 3.25 8.01 -10.54
N GLU A 92 3.75 7.93 -9.32
CA GLU A 92 4.09 6.68 -8.66
C GLU A 92 3.11 6.40 -7.54
N TYR A 93 2.48 5.23 -7.56
CA TYR A 93 1.86 4.63 -6.39
C TYR A 93 2.89 3.73 -5.73
N GLY A 94 3.39 4.18 -4.57
CA GLY A 94 4.54 3.60 -3.91
C GLY A 94 4.28 3.19 -2.46
N ASP A 95 5.05 2.20 -2.03
CA ASP A 95 5.16 1.72 -0.66
C ASP A 95 6.62 1.85 -0.24
N TYR A 96 6.88 2.61 0.82
CA TYR A 96 8.25 2.85 1.28
C TYR A 96 8.99 1.58 1.71
N GLN A 97 8.27 0.53 2.14
CA GLN A 97 8.89 -0.74 2.53
C GLN A 97 9.06 -1.71 1.35
N CYS A 98 8.37 -1.48 0.22
CA CYS A 98 8.44 -2.35 -0.95
C CYS A 98 9.84 -2.31 -1.58
N PRO A 99 10.55 -3.47 -1.69
CA PRO A 99 11.90 -3.48 -2.25
C PRO A 99 11.98 -3.00 -3.70
N PRO A 100 11.06 -3.38 -4.62
CA PRO A 100 11.01 -2.82 -5.98
C PRO A 100 10.84 -1.30 -6.02
N CYS A 101 10.07 -0.68 -5.10
CA CYS A 101 9.95 0.78 -5.00
C CYS A 101 11.31 1.42 -4.60
N GLY A 102 12.03 0.78 -3.67
CA GLY A 102 13.38 1.21 -3.30
C GLY A 102 14.38 1.14 -4.45
N VAL A 103 14.21 0.18 -5.39
CA VAL A 103 15.01 0.09 -6.63
C VAL A 103 14.61 1.17 -7.64
N LEU A 104 13.31 1.48 -7.75
CA LEU A 104 12.79 2.49 -8.67
C LEU A 104 13.17 3.92 -8.23
N TYR A 105 13.20 4.20 -6.94
CA TYR A 105 13.46 5.53 -6.39
C TYR A 105 14.70 6.24 -7.01
N PRO A 106 15.91 5.65 -7.07
CA PRO A 106 17.05 6.33 -7.66
C PRO A 106 16.88 6.61 -9.17
N GLU A 107 16.10 5.82 -9.89
CA GLU A 107 15.81 6.07 -11.30
C GLU A 107 14.86 7.26 -11.48
N LEU A 108 13.86 7.40 -10.61
CA LEU A 108 13.00 8.59 -10.60
C LEU A 108 13.79 9.87 -10.28
N LYS A 109 14.79 9.80 -9.38
CA LYS A 109 15.70 10.91 -9.10
C LYS A 109 16.54 11.30 -10.33
N LYS A 110 17.00 10.32 -11.10
CA LYS A 110 17.71 10.59 -12.36
C LYS A 110 16.79 11.23 -13.39
N ILE A 111 15.58 10.73 -13.56
CA ILE A 111 14.57 11.30 -14.45
C ILE A 111 14.26 12.76 -14.06
N GLU A 112 14.08 13.02 -12.77
CA GLU A 112 13.88 14.39 -12.26
C GLU A 112 15.04 15.31 -12.68
N SER A 113 16.28 14.83 -12.57
CA SER A 113 17.49 15.59 -12.96
C SER A 113 17.64 15.74 -14.47
N GLU A 114 17.32 14.70 -15.26
CA GLU A 114 17.48 14.67 -16.71
C GLU A 114 16.46 15.54 -17.45
N TYR A 115 15.20 15.49 -17.02
CA TYR A 115 14.09 16.17 -17.69
C TYR A 115 13.75 17.53 -17.08
N GLY A 116 14.21 17.80 -15.88
CA GLY A 116 13.96 19.07 -15.19
C GLY A 116 12.48 19.38 -15.10
N ASP A 117 12.09 20.58 -15.54
CA ASP A 117 10.72 21.07 -15.51
C ASP A 117 9.80 20.50 -16.62
N GLN A 118 10.32 19.70 -17.54
CA GLN A 118 9.52 19.00 -18.55
C GLN A 118 8.72 17.82 -17.95
N VAL A 119 9.16 17.27 -16.80
CA VAL A 119 8.52 16.16 -16.10
C VAL A 119 8.15 16.57 -14.68
N ARG A 120 6.90 16.36 -14.33
CA ARG A 120 6.41 16.53 -12.95
C ARG A 120 6.25 15.17 -12.29
N ILE A 121 6.99 14.92 -11.21
CA ILE A 121 6.86 13.71 -10.42
C ILE A 121 5.79 13.93 -9.34
N VAL A 122 4.86 12.98 -9.22
CA VAL A 122 3.82 12.92 -8.19
C VAL A 122 3.94 11.58 -7.50
N PHE A 123 3.99 11.59 -6.18
CA PHE A 123 3.99 10.39 -5.35
C PHE A 123 2.65 10.23 -4.66
N HIS A 124 2.10 9.04 -4.70
CA HIS A 124 0.90 8.62 -3.99
C HIS A 124 1.22 7.47 -3.06
N HIS A 125 0.70 7.54 -1.85
CA HIS A 125 0.84 6.44 -0.90
C HIS A 125 0.00 5.23 -1.32
N PHE A 126 0.65 4.06 -1.38
CA PHE A 126 -0.05 2.80 -1.54
C PHE A 126 0.57 1.70 -0.66
N PRO A 127 0.59 1.90 0.67
CA PRO A 127 1.16 0.93 1.60
C PRO A 127 0.40 -0.39 1.56
N LEU A 128 1.13 -1.51 1.66
CA LEU A 128 0.61 -2.87 1.62
C LEU A 128 0.82 -3.56 2.99
N PRO A 129 0.08 -3.19 4.06
CA PRO A 129 0.37 -3.61 5.43
C PRO A 129 0.27 -5.11 5.68
N LYS A 130 -0.40 -5.86 4.79
CA LYS A 130 -0.44 -7.33 4.84
C LYS A 130 0.88 -7.98 4.40
N LEU A 131 1.70 -7.28 3.62
CA LEU A 131 2.98 -7.75 3.10
C LEU A 131 4.16 -7.06 3.81
N HIS A 132 3.97 -5.80 4.19
CA HIS A 132 5.01 -4.91 4.68
C HIS A 132 4.57 -4.29 6.02
N LYS A 133 5.05 -4.87 7.12
CA LYS A 133 4.60 -4.53 8.49
C LYS A 133 4.75 -3.04 8.86
N ASN A 134 5.77 -2.38 8.33
CA ASN A 134 6.10 -0.97 8.63
C ASN A 134 5.66 0.02 7.54
N ALA A 135 5.01 -0.44 6.46
CA ALA A 135 4.62 0.39 5.33
C ALA A 135 3.72 1.58 5.74
N MET A 136 2.71 1.31 6.60
CA MET A 136 1.81 2.35 7.07
C MET A 136 2.54 3.36 7.96
N ALA A 137 3.43 2.91 8.86
CA ALA A 137 4.21 3.80 9.71
C ALA A 137 5.13 4.70 8.89
N ALA A 138 5.77 4.18 7.82
CA ALA A 138 6.60 4.96 6.92
C ALA A 138 5.79 6.01 6.12
N ALA A 139 4.60 5.63 5.63
CA ALA A 139 3.69 6.57 4.98
C ALA A 139 3.25 7.70 5.93
N ARG A 140 2.93 7.37 7.19
CA ARG A 140 2.60 8.35 8.24
C ARG A 140 3.78 9.28 8.53
N ALA A 141 5.02 8.78 8.55
CA ALA A 141 6.21 9.60 8.73
C ALA A 141 6.38 10.63 7.60
N ALA A 142 6.18 10.23 6.35
CA ALA A 142 6.25 11.14 5.20
C ALA A 142 5.14 12.22 5.27
N GLU A 143 3.90 11.83 5.61
CA GLU A 143 2.78 12.76 5.72
C GLU A 143 2.88 13.69 6.96
N ALA A 144 3.42 13.22 8.07
CA ALA A 144 3.72 14.07 9.23
C ALA A 144 4.80 15.10 8.88
N ALA A 145 5.82 14.71 8.11
CA ALA A 145 6.83 15.63 7.60
C ALA A 145 6.24 16.67 6.62
N ARG A 146 5.20 16.31 5.86
CA ARG A 146 4.45 17.23 4.99
C ARG A 146 3.91 18.42 5.77
N ASN A 147 3.39 18.22 6.98
CA ASN A 147 2.86 19.30 7.82
C ASN A 147 3.93 20.34 8.22
N GLN A 148 5.20 20.01 8.02
CA GLN A 148 6.35 20.89 8.24
C GLN A 148 7.10 21.22 6.94
N ASN A 149 6.48 21.04 5.78
CA ASN A 149 7.06 21.24 4.44
C ASN A 149 8.33 20.42 4.19
N LYS A 150 8.40 19.21 4.77
CA LYS A 150 9.56 18.30 4.69
C LYS A 150 9.19 16.92 4.11
N PHE A 151 8.09 16.85 3.33
CA PHE A 151 7.65 15.59 2.74
C PHE A 151 8.76 14.94 1.90
N TRP A 152 9.32 15.67 0.95
CA TRP A 152 10.28 15.10 0.00
C TRP A 152 11.61 14.75 0.64
N GLU A 153 12.05 15.52 1.62
CA GLU A 153 13.25 15.18 2.37
C GLU A 153 13.05 13.90 3.22
N MET A 154 11.87 13.72 3.82
CA MET A 154 11.53 12.50 4.54
C MET A 154 11.36 11.32 3.58
N HIS A 155 10.67 11.51 2.45
CA HIS A 155 10.54 10.55 1.37
C HIS A 155 11.92 10.01 0.92
N ASP A 156 12.86 10.92 0.65
CA ASP A 156 14.22 10.56 0.25
C ASP A 156 14.94 9.78 1.38
N ARG A 157 14.77 10.18 2.66
CA ARG A 157 15.34 9.46 3.81
C ARG A 157 14.79 8.06 3.97
N LEU A 158 13.48 7.89 3.80
CA LEU A 158 12.82 6.58 3.92
C LEU A 158 13.34 5.60 2.89
N TYR A 159 13.45 5.98 1.61
CA TYR A 159 13.95 5.09 0.57
C TYR A 159 15.46 4.85 0.68
N LEU A 160 16.27 5.89 0.89
CA LEU A 160 17.73 5.76 1.01
C LEU A 160 18.14 4.83 2.16
N ASN A 161 17.35 4.78 3.22
CA ASN A 161 17.64 3.99 4.41
C ASN A 161 16.64 2.85 4.62
N GLN A 162 15.94 2.42 3.56
CA GLN A 162 14.88 1.40 3.63
C GLN A 162 15.31 0.17 4.45
N LYS A 163 16.52 -0.35 4.23
CA LYS A 163 17.04 -1.53 4.92
C LYS A 163 17.24 -1.33 6.43
N ALA A 164 17.38 -0.10 6.89
CA ALA A 164 17.62 0.17 8.31
C ALA A 164 16.34 0.07 9.14
N TRP A 165 15.17 0.28 8.54
CA TRP A 165 13.90 0.33 9.28
C TRP A 165 12.86 -0.67 8.80
N ALA A 166 13.01 -1.24 7.58
CA ALA A 166 11.97 -2.07 6.99
C ALA A 166 11.59 -3.29 7.86
N GLU A 167 12.57 -3.94 8.49
CA GLU A 167 12.35 -5.19 9.21
C GLU A 167 12.40 -5.06 10.75
N VAL A 168 12.61 -3.86 11.29
CA VAL A 168 12.59 -3.65 12.74
C VAL A 168 11.16 -3.77 13.31
N ASP A 169 11.04 -4.10 14.58
CA ASP A 169 9.73 -4.25 15.22
C ASP A 169 9.05 -2.90 15.48
N ASP A 170 9.85 -1.87 15.81
CA ASP A 170 9.39 -0.50 15.99
C ASP A 170 10.29 0.46 15.21
N PRO A 171 9.84 1.01 14.06
CA PRO A 171 10.61 1.96 13.27
C PRO A 171 10.53 3.40 13.79
N LEU A 172 9.65 3.71 14.75
CA LEU A 172 9.40 5.08 15.22
C LEU A 172 10.66 5.79 15.71
N PRO A 173 11.55 5.17 16.52
CA PRO A 173 12.80 5.82 16.96
C PRO A 173 13.71 6.24 15.78
N ILE A 174 13.72 5.45 14.70
CA ILE A 174 14.47 5.74 13.48
C ILE A 174 13.85 6.93 12.74
N PHE A 175 12.53 6.96 12.58
CA PHE A 175 11.85 8.08 11.93
C PHE A 175 11.98 9.38 12.72
N ILE A 176 11.99 9.31 14.06
CA ILE A 176 12.29 10.46 14.93
C ILE A 176 13.72 10.95 14.71
N SER A 177 14.71 10.06 14.50
CA SER A 177 16.07 10.50 14.19
C SER A 177 16.14 11.24 12.85
N TYR A 178 15.41 10.78 11.83
CA TYR A 178 15.29 11.49 10.54
C TYR A 178 14.64 12.87 10.72
N ALA A 179 13.59 12.96 11.55
CA ALA A 179 12.94 14.24 11.84
C ALA A 179 13.92 15.25 12.47
N ARG A 180 14.79 14.82 13.40
CA ARG A 180 15.85 15.66 13.99
C ARG A 180 16.87 16.08 12.95
N GLU A 181 17.37 15.16 12.13
CA GLU A 181 18.33 15.45 11.06
C GLU A 181 17.77 16.48 10.06
N LEU A 182 16.48 16.39 9.75
CA LEU A 182 15.76 17.32 8.88
C LEU A 182 15.37 18.62 9.58
N LYS A 183 15.76 18.82 10.85
CA LYS A 183 15.49 20.00 11.68
C LYS A 183 14.02 20.29 11.85
N MET A 184 13.18 19.27 11.92
CA MET A 184 11.76 19.37 12.19
C MET A 184 11.48 19.52 13.70
N ASN A 185 10.31 20.05 14.03
CA ASN A 185 9.79 19.96 15.39
C ASN A 185 9.38 18.49 15.65
N VAL A 186 10.18 17.80 16.48
CA VAL A 186 10.01 16.36 16.76
C VAL A 186 8.70 16.08 17.50
N GLU A 187 8.31 16.93 18.43
CA GLU A 187 7.07 16.75 19.19
C GLU A 187 5.85 16.87 18.27
N GLN A 188 5.84 17.85 17.38
CA GLN A 188 4.79 17.99 16.36
C GLN A 188 4.80 16.78 15.43
N PHE A 189 5.96 16.40 14.90
CA PHE A 189 6.10 15.24 14.01
C PHE A 189 5.51 13.98 14.62
N THR A 190 5.84 13.69 15.89
CA THR A 190 5.35 12.50 16.59
C THR A 190 3.83 12.54 16.79
N ARG A 191 3.27 13.69 17.17
CA ARG A 191 1.80 13.85 17.26
C ARG A 191 1.12 13.69 15.90
N ASP A 192 1.72 14.28 14.85
CA ASP A 192 1.15 14.26 13.51
C ASP A 192 1.13 12.84 12.92
N MET A 193 2.13 12.01 13.21
CA MET A 193 2.15 10.60 12.80
C MET A 193 0.93 9.81 13.28
N ASP A 194 0.37 10.15 14.43
CA ASP A 194 -0.80 9.49 14.99
C ASP A 194 -2.12 10.20 14.67
N SER A 195 -2.07 11.30 13.90
CA SER A 195 -3.25 12.07 13.58
C SER A 195 -4.15 11.40 12.56
N SER A 196 -5.46 11.55 12.75
CA SER A 196 -6.46 11.07 11.78
C SER A 196 -6.35 11.77 10.43
N GLU A 197 -5.89 13.02 10.40
CA GLU A 197 -5.69 13.76 9.15
C GLU A 197 -4.60 13.13 8.28
N VAL A 198 -3.47 12.77 8.89
CA VAL A 198 -2.39 12.06 8.20
C VAL A 198 -2.89 10.72 7.65
N GLU A 199 -3.63 9.95 8.45
CA GLU A 199 -4.18 8.68 8.02
C GLU A 199 -5.18 8.84 6.86
N GLN A 200 -6.07 9.83 6.93
CA GLN A 200 -7.05 10.09 5.87
C GLN A 200 -6.40 10.42 4.53
N ARG A 201 -5.28 11.18 4.51
CA ARG A 201 -4.55 11.47 3.27
C ARG A 201 -3.98 10.18 2.63
N ILE A 202 -3.41 9.29 3.45
CA ILE A 202 -2.89 8.00 2.97
C ILE A 202 -4.04 7.14 2.43
N ILE A 203 -5.16 7.05 3.16
CA ILE A 203 -6.33 6.29 2.72
C ILE A 203 -6.90 6.86 1.42
N ALA A 204 -6.95 8.17 1.26
CA ALA A 204 -7.42 8.81 0.04
C ALA A 204 -6.55 8.45 -1.18
N ASP A 205 -5.22 8.42 -1.00
CA ASP A 205 -4.30 7.97 -2.06
C ASP A 205 -4.52 6.49 -2.40
N MET A 206 -4.65 5.61 -1.39
CA MET A 206 -4.94 4.19 -1.60
C MET A 206 -6.26 3.95 -2.34
N GLN A 207 -7.32 4.69 -1.97
CA GLN A 207 -8.62 4.61 -2.63
C GLN A 207 -8.53 5.07 -4.09
N ARG A 208 -7.83 6.18 -4.34
CA ARG A 208 -7.57 6.68 -5.71
C ARG A 208 -6.83 5.64 -6.54
N GLY A 209 -5.74 5.08 -6.01
CA GLY A 209 -4.96 4.05 -6.69
C GLY A 209 -5.82 2.83 -7.02
N SER A 210 -6.60 2.34 -6.05
CA SER A 210 -7.52 1.21 -6.26
C SER A 210 -8.55 1.51 -7.34
N ALA A 211 -9.13 2.71 -7.36
CA ALA A 211 -10.08 3.15 -8.39
C ALA A 211 -9.41 3.26 -9.78
N ALA A 212 -8.11 3.58 -9.83
CA ALA A 212 -7.31 3.62 -11.07
C ALA A 212 -6.78 2.25 -11.50
N GLY A 213 -7.10 1.16 -10.77
CA GLY A 213 -6.67 -0.20 -11.09
C GLY A 213 -5.30 -0.60 -10.53
N VAL A 214 -4.76 0.17 -9.59
CA VAL A 214 -3.52 -0.20 -8.87
C VAL A 214 -3.79 -1.40 -7.95
N THR A 215 -3.02 -2.46 -8.12
CA THR A 215 -3.13 -3.70 -7.34
C THR A 215 -1.84 -4.05 -6.60
N GLY A 216 -0.77 -3.28 -6.79
CA GLY A 216 0.54 -3.50 -6.17
C GLY A 216 1.48 -2.34 -6.41
N THR A 217 2.67 -2.42 -5.82
CA THR A 217 3.70 -1.39 -5.87
C THR A 217 5.05 -1.91 -6.38
N PRO A 218 5.82 -1.09 -7.11
CA PRO A 218 5.41 0.20 -7.65
C PRO A 218 4.42 0.08 -8.80
N THR A 219 3.44 0.99 -8.90
CA THR A 219 2.67 1.20 -10.12
C THR A 219 2.93 2.61 -10.60
N VAL A 220 3.29 2.76 -11.86
CA VAL A 220 3.67 4.05 -12.47
C VAL A 220 2.72 4.40 -13.58
N PHE A 221 2.28 5.66 -13.60
CA PHE A 221 1.56 6.25 -14.72
C PHE A 221 2.43 7.33 -15.38
N ILE A 222 2.35 7.42 -16.70
CA ILE A 222 2.87 8.57 -17.45
C ILE A 222 1.66 9.26 -18.07
N ASP A 223 1.36 10.47 -17.61
CA ASP A 223 0.08 11.15 -17.78
C ASP A 223 -1.06 10.21 -17.33
N THR A 224 -1.96 9.81 -18.23
CA THR A 224 -3.08 8.91 -17.90
C THR A 224 -2.79 7.43 -18.20
N ASN A 225 -1.58 7.09 -18.65
CA ASN A 225 -1.25 5.76 -19.10
C ASN A 225 -0.52 4.99 -18.02
N MET A 226 -1.17 3.95 -17.47
CA MET A 226 -0.52 3.00 -16.58
C MET A 226 0.55 2.22 -17.35
N LEU A 227 1.76 2.22 -16.82
CA LEU A 227 2.84 1.38 -17.36
C LEU A 227 2.65 -0.06 -16.87
N ARG A 228 2.92 -1.02 -17.77
CA ARG A 228 3.10 -2.41 -17.34
C ARG A 228 4.37 -2.51 -16.49
N TYR A 229 4.37 -3.39 -15.50
CA TYR A 229 5.48 -3.53 -14.56
C TYR A 229 6.83 -3.74 -15.28
N GLU A 230 6.83 -4.53 -16.35
CA GLU A 230 8.01 -4.80 -17.16
C GLU A 230 8.54 -3.55 -17.91
N ALA A 231 7.73 -2.52 -18.03
CA ALA A 231 8.09 -1.24 -18.61
C ALA A 231 8.57 -0.19 -17.60
N THR A 232 8.50 -0.49 -16.28
CA THR A 232 9.06 0.38 -15.23
C THR A 232 10.56 0.22 -15.07
N THR A 233 11.25 0.02 -16.18
CA THR A 233 12.72 0.05 -16.28
C THR A 233 13.21 1.46 -16.63
N PRO A 234 14.48 1.79 -16.38
CA PRO A 234 15.04 3.08 -16.75
C PRO A 234 14.78 3.48 -18.22
N GLU A 235 14.95 2.54 -19.15
CA GLU A 235 14.73 2.73 -20.57
C GLU A 235 13.25 2.85 -20.92
N GLY A 236 12.39 2.07 -20.26
CA GLY A 236 10.95 2.10 -20.47
C GLY A 236 10.33 3.41 -20.02
N LEU A 237 10.74 3.93 -18.86
CA LEU A 237 10.32 5.22 -18.34
C LEU A 237 10.72 6.36 -19.28
N ARG A 238 12.01 6.42 -19.72
CA ARG A 238 12.50 7.44 -20.66
C ARG A 238 11.76 7.36 -21.98
N ARG A 239 11.53 6.16 -22.50
CA ARG A 239 10.77 5.98 -23.74
C ARG A 239 9.34 6.51 -23.61
N GLY A 240 8.64 6.17 -22.51
CA GLY A 240 7.29 6.65 -22.25
C GLY A 240 7.23 8.16 -22.14
N ILE A 241 8.13 8.77 -21.40
CA ILE A 241 8.24 10.23 -21.26
C ILE A 241 8.48 10.91 -22.62
N ASN A 242 9.45 10.41 -23.39
CA ASN A 242 9.78 11.00 -24.69
C ASN A 242 8.61 10.93 -25.68
N ILE A 243 7.84 9.82 -25.68
CA ILE A 243 6.62 9.72 -26.50
C ILE A 243 5.61 10.79 -26.10
N MET A 244 5.41 11.02 -24.79
CA MET A 244 4.45 12.01 -24.33
C MET A 244 4.91 13.45 -24.60
N LEU A 245 6.20 13.73 -24.46
CA LEU A 245 6.77 15.04 -24.83
C LEU A 245 6.58 15.33 -26.31
N GLN A 246 6.85 14.35 -27.19
CA GLN A 246 6.61 14.51 -28.62
C GLN A 246 5.14 14.78 -28.95
N ARG A 247 4.22 14.04 -28.32
CA ARG A 247 2.77 14.26 -28.51
C ARG A 247 2.32 15.66 -28.08
N LYS A 248 2.87 16.19 -26.99
CA LYS A 248 2.56 17.54 -26.49
C LYS A 248 3.22 18.65 -27.31
N ALA A 249 4.30 18.36 -28.03
CA ALA A 249 4.97 19.31 -28.92
C ALA A 249 4.28 19.42 -30.29
N THR A 250 3.45 18.43 -30.64
CA THR A 250 2.71 18.45 -31.92
C THR A 250 1.35 19.11 -31.70
N PRO A 251 1.08 20.26 -32.35
CA PRO A 251 -0.18 21.01 -32.18
C PRO A 251 -1.40 20.27 -32.69
#